data_1f7f555b2b0acc8e6216b8003cfa4192
#
_entry.id   1f7f555b2b0acc8e6216b8003cfa4192
#
_cell.length_a   1.000
_cell.length_b   1.000
_cell.length_c   1.000
_cell.angle_alpha   90.00
_cell.angle_beta   90.00
_cell.angle_gamma   90.00
#
_symmetry.space_group_name_H-M   'P 1'
#
loop_
_entity.id
_entity.type
_entity.pdbx_description
1 polymer ?
#
loop_
_entity_poly.entity_id
_entity_poly.type
_entity_poly.pdbx_seq_one_letter_code
_entity_poly.pdbx_strand_id
1 'polypeptide(L)'
;MNKSTLTFPLLLCLLIGLILCSLSWGRFAIPLEDVVQSLIGNNVNDVQNNIIFNLRLPRVIAAILVGASLAIAGVVYQGIFRNPLVSPDILGVSNGACVGAALAILLGSGMLGIQGFAFVGGFIAVLLTMNLPRLIQRDSTIVLVLSGIIVSGFMMATLGLLKYLADPETQLADIVYWQLGSLIKSNYDNLLILSPIILLTTLGLFLMRWRVNVLSLGDREAKLIGANIRLERGLMVVCATLLTASSVCLSGTIGWLGLVIPHLARLFIGDNNVKSLPLAGLIGAIFLLVIDTLARNLYIQEIPLGILTGFIGAPFFAWVVIKQKVVD
;
A
#
# COMPACT_ATOMS: atom_id res chain seq x y z
N MET A 1 -28.06 -17.10 7.19
CA MET A 1 -27.47 -16.10 6.29
C MET A 1 -25.96 -16.03 6.59
N ASN A 2 -25.12 -16.36 5.61
CA ASN A 2 -23.66 -16.36 5.81
C ASN A 2 -23.18 -14.96 6.18
N LYS A 3 -22.50 -14.78 7.33
CA LYS A 3 -21.97 -13.48 7.78
C LYS A 3 -21.17 -12.76 6.67
N SER A 4 -20.50 -13.52 5.82
CA SER A 4 -19.71 -12.97 4.70
C SER A 4 -20.54 -12.30 3.58
N THR A 5 -21.82 -12.67 3.40
CA THR A 5 -22.65 -12.12 2.32
C THR A 5 -23.11 -10.69 2.61
N LEU A 6 -23.23 -10.33 3.89
CA LEU A 6 -23.65 -8.98 4.29
C LEU A 6 -22.46 -8.01 4.48
N THR A 7 -21.26 -8.54 4.75
CA THR A 7 -20.07 -7.72 5.06
C THR A 7 -19.62 -6.88 3.87
N PHE A 8 -19.60 -7.46 2.65
CA PHE A 8 -19.16 -6.74 1.45
C PHE A 8 -20.05 -5.53 1.10
N PRO A 9 -21.40 -5.69 0.95
CA PRO A 9 -22.25 -4.55 0.61
C PRO A 9 -22.22 -3.47 1.70
N LEU A 10 -22.16 -3.86 2.99
CA LEU A 10 -22.08 -2.89 4.09
C LEU A 10 -20.79 -2.04 4.01
N LEU A 11 -19.63 -2.68 3.79
CA LEU A 11 -18.36 -1.97 3.65
C LEU A 11 -18.33 -1.13 2.37
N LEU A 12 -18.97 -1.56 1.29
CA LEU A 12 -19.08 -0.76 0.06
C LEU A 12 -19.92 0.49 0.29
N CYS A 13 -21.06 0.37 0.97
CA CYS A 13 -21.88 1.52 1.37
C CYS A 13 -21.09 2.46 2.30
N LEU A 14 -20.33 1.90 3.24
CA LEU A 14 -19.45 2.69 4.11
C LEU A 14 -18.38 3.45 3.31
N LEU A 15 -17.73 2.79 2.33
CA LEU A 15 -16.74 3.43 1.46
C LEU A 15 -17.35 4.59 0.68
N ILE A 16 -18.54 4.41 0.08
CA ILE A 16 -19.25 5.47 -0.66
C ILE A 16 -19.57 6.64 0.28
N GLY A 17 -20.11 6.37 1.46
CA GLY A 17 -20.37 7.41 2.47
C GLY A 17 -19.10 8.17 2.88
N LEU A 18 -17.99 7.46 3.09
CA LEU A 18 -16.70 8.07 3.42
C LEU A 18 -16.11 8.89 2.27
N ILE A 19 -16.30 8.48 1.02
CA ILE A 19 -15.91 9.28 -0.16
C ILE A 19 -16.64 10.62 -0.12
N LEU A 20 -17.96 10.61 0.03
CA LEU A 20 -18.76 11.83 0.10
C LEU A 20 -18.35 12.71 1.30
N CYS A 21 -18.15 12.11 2.46
CA CYS A 21 -17.66 12.83 3.64
C CYS A 21 -16.26 13.44 3.40
N SER A 22 -15.34 12.71 2.76
CA SER A 22 -13.99 13.18 2.48
C SER A 22 -13.96 14.30 1.43
N LEU A 23 -14.92 14.31 0.49
CA LEU A 23 -15.11 15.39 -0.48
C LEU A 23 -15.75 16.63 0.15
N SER A 24 -16.62 16.47 1.15
CA SER A 24 -17.27 17.55 1.88
C SER A 24 -16.36 18.17 2.95
N TRP A 25 -15.68 17.32 3.72
CA TRP A 25 -14.90 17.73 4.89
C TRP A 25 -13.46 18.11 4.53
N GLY A 26 -13.04 19.31 4.93
CA GLY A 26 -11.70 19.86 4.69
C GLY A 26 -11.64 21.29 5.21
N ARG A 27 -10.49 21.96 5.04
CA ARG A 27 -10.28 23.36 5.46
C ARG A 27 -11.30 24.32 4.87
N PHE A 28 -11.75 24.08 3.66
CA PHE A 28 -12.89 24.75 3.05
C PHE A 28 -14.07 23.78 3.11
N ALA A 29 -14.97 23.97 4.09
CA ALA A 29 -16.14 23.10 4.24
C ALA A 29 -17.10 23.32 3.04
N ILE A 30 -17.44 22.23 2.36
CA ILE A 30 -18.41 22.23 1.27
C ILE A 30 -19.63 21.44 1.74
N PRO A 31 -20.85 22.01 1.70
CA PRO A 31 -22.05 21.25 2.04
C PRO A 31 -22.18 19.97 1.23
N LEU A 32 -22.66 18.90 1.85
CA LEU A 32 -22.79 17.60 1.19
C LEU A 32 -23.72 17.67 -0.04
N GLU A 33 -24.74 18.53 0.03
CA GLU A 33 -25.65 18.80 -1.08
C GLU A 33 -24.91 19.34 -2.29
N ASP A 34 -24.02 20.35 -2.09
CA ASP A 34 -23.20 20.94 -3.15
C ASP A 34 -22.23 19.92 -3.75
N VAL A 35 -21.65 19.04 -2.91
CA VAL A 35 -20.78 17.95 -3.39
C VAL A 35 -21.57 17.01 -4.32
N VAL A 36 -22.78 16.59 -3.92
CA VAL A 36 -23.61 15.71 -4.74
C VAL A 36 -24.06 16.41 -6.03
N GLN A 37 -24.46 17.68 -5.96
CA GLN A 37 -24.86 18.44 -7.15
C GLN A 37 -23.70 18.60 -8.12
N SER A 38 -22.48 18.92 -7.62
CA SER A 38 -21.27 19.00 -8.45
C SER A 38 -20.94 17.67 -9.14
N LEU A 39 -21.06 16.53 -8.43
CA LEU A 39 -20.82 15.20 -9.00
C LEU A 39 -21.84 14.80 -10.09
N ILE A 40 -23.07 15.32 -10.03
CA ILE A 40 -24.14 15.10 -11.03
C ILE A 40 -24.00 16.06 -12.24
N GLY A 41 -23.05 17.01 -12.17
CA GLY A 41 -22.77 17.97 -13.26
C GLY A 41 -23.55 19.28 -13.15
N ASN A 42 -24.22 19.55 -12.03
CA ASN A 42 -24.83 20.84 -11.75
C ASN A 42 -23.78 21.79 -11.18
N ASN A 43 -23.45 22.85 -11.91
CA ASN A 43 -22.50 23.86 -11.45
C ASN A 43 -23.10 24.66 -10.29
N VAL A 44 -22.62 24.42 -9.08
CA VAL A 44 -23.01 25.16 -7.88
C VAL A 44 -22.16 26.41 -7.74
N ASN A 45 -20.82 26.25 -7.83
CA ASN A 45 -19.84 27.33 -7.73
C ASN A 45 -18.50 26.87 -8.34
N ASP A 46 -17.89 27.68 -9.19
CA ASP A 46 -16.62 27.35 -9.86
C ASP A 46 -15.48 27.05 -8.89
N VAL A 47 -15.42 27.76 -7.74
CA VAL A 47 -14.40 27.53 -6.70
C VAL A 47 -14.61 26.17 -6.04
N GLN A 48 -15.85 25.83 -5.68
CA GLN A 48 -16.18 24.55 -5.07
C GLN A 48 -15.92 23.39 -6.04
N ASN A 49 -16.31 23.53 -7.30
CA ASN A 49 -16.03 22.55 -8.35
C ASN A 49 -14.52 22.32 -8.53
N ASN A 50 -13.73 23.39 -8.55
CA ASN A 50 -12.27 23.28 -8.66
C ASN A 50 -11.67 22.54 -7.45
N ILE A 51 -12.13 22.83 -6.23
CA ILE A 51 -11.68 22.14 -5.01
C ILE A 51 -12.06 20.65 -5.05
N ILE A 52 -13.29 20.34 -5.45
CA ILE A 52 -13.80 18.96 -5.51
C ILE A 52 -13.03 18.16 -6.55
N PHE A 53 -12.99 18.62 -7.80
CA PHE A 53 -12.47 17.83 -8.91
C PHE A 53 -10.96 17.88 -9.03
N ASN A 54 -10.31 19.02 -8.79
CA ASN A 54 -8.87 19.16 -9.04
C ASN A 54 -7.99 18.92 -7.80
N LEU A 55 -8.54 19.08 -6.57
CA LEU A 55 -7.77 18.89 -5.35
C LEU A 55 -8.18 17.64 -4.57
N ARG A 56 -9.51 17.47 -4.34
CA ARG A 56 -9.98 16.39 -3.43
C ARG A 56 -10.17 15.06 -4.13
N LEU A 57 -10.79 15.04 -5.29
CA LEU A 57 -11.12 13.80 -5.99
C LEU A 57 -9.87 13.00 -6.38
N PRO A 58 -8.80 13.57 -6.96
CA PRO A 58 -7.57 12.84 -7.25
C PRO A 58 -6.96 12.23 -5.98
N ARG A 59 -6.99 12.96 -4.87
CA ARG A 59 -6.47 12.51 -3.59
C ARG A 59 -7.29 11.38 -2.99
N VAL A 60 -8.62 11.44 -3.05
CA VAL A 60 -9.53 10.37 -2.62
C VAL A 60 -9.29 9.10 -3.45
N ILE A 61 -9.16 9.23 -4.77
CA ILE A 61 -8.84 8.11 -5.66
C ILE A 61 -7.48 7.51 -5.28
N ALA A 62 -6.46 8.34 -5.07
CA ALA A 62 -5.14 7.88 -4.64
C ALA A 62 -5.19 7.13 -3.31
N ALA A 63 -5.92 7.65 -2.30
CA ALA A 63 -6.10 6.99 -1.01
C ALA A 63 -6.73 5.60 -1.16
N ILE A 64 -7.77 5.47 -1.97
CA ILE A 64 -8.44 4.20 -2.27
C ILE A 64 -7.49 3.22 -2.94
N LEU A 65 -6.78 3.66 -3.99
CA LEU A 65 -5.87 2.81 -4.76
C LEU A 65 -4.69 2.35 -3.91
N VAL A 66 -4.04 3.25 -3.18
CA VAL A 66 -2.89 2.95 -2.31
C VAL A 66 -3.30 2.03 -1.16
N GLY A 67 -4.40 2.36 -0.47
CA GLY A 67 -4.90 1.57 0.65
C GLY A 67 -5.27 0.15 0.24
N ALA A 68 -6.00 -0.01 -0.87
CA ALA A 68 -6.34 -1.31 -1.42
C ALA A 68 -5.09 -2.10 -1.85
N SER A 69 -4.15 -1.45 -2.55
CA SER A 69 -2.95 -2.09 -3.07
C SER A 69 -2.05 -2.65 -1.98
N LEU A 70 -1.76 -1.85 -0.95
CA LEU A 70 -0.91 -2.29 0.17
C LEU A 70 -1.56 -3.42 0.96
N ALA A 71 -2.88 -3.37 1.16
CA ALA A 71 -3.62 -4.42 1.84
C ALA A 71 -3.65 -5.73 1.04
N ILE A 72 -3.91 -5.67 -0.28
CA ILE A 72 -3.89 -6.82 -1.18
C ILE A 72 -2.49 -7.44 -1.24
N ALA A 73 -1.45 -6.63 -1.42
CA ALA A 73 -0.06 -7.09 -1.41
C ALA A 73 0.27 -7.80 -0.08
N GLY A 74 -0.20 -7.26 1.05
CA GLY A 74 -0.06 -7.88 2.36
C GLY A 74 -0.70 -9.26 2.46
N VAL A 75 -1.95 -9.44 1.99
CA VAL A 75 -2.62 -10.77 1.96
C VAL A 75 -1.82 -11.76 1.14
N VAL A 76 -1.36 -11.35 -0.05
CA VAL A 76 -0.59 -12.21 -0.95
C VAL A 76 0.72 -12.63 -0.29
N TYR A 77 1.50 -11.69 0.25
CA TYR A 77 2.76 -12.02 0.91
C TYR A 77 2.56 -12.93 2.12
N GLN A 78 1.61 -12.61 2.99
CA GLN A 78 1.32 -13.46 4.15
C GLN A 78 0.88 -14.87 3.76
N GLY A 79 0.10 -15.01 2.68
CA GLY A 79 -0.34 -16.31 2.15
C GLY A 79 0.81 -17.12 1.56
N ILE A 80 1.60 -16.55 0.64
CA ILE A 80 2.70 -17.27 -0.04
C ILE A 80 3.89 -17.58 0.87
N PHE A 81 4.12 -16.74 1.90
CA PHE A 81 5.18 -16.95 2.90
C PHE A 81 4.71 -17.72 4.12
N ARG A 82 3.41 -18.00 4.23
CA ARG A 82 2.81 -18.72 5.37
C ARG A 82 3.19 -18.10 6.72
N ASN A 83 3.26 -16.79 6.74
CA ASN A 83 3.65 -16.05 7.92
C ASN A 83 2.81 -14.77 8.01
N PRO A 84 1.93 -14.63 9.01
CA PRO A 84 1.07 -13.47 9.17
C PRO A 84 1.83 -12.18 9.52
N LEU A 85 3.11 -12.27 9.87
CA LEU A 85 3.97 -11.13 10.21
C LEU A 85 4.69 -10.55 9.00
N VAL A 86 4.56 -11.15 7.82
CA VAL A 86 5.18 -10.64 6.60
C VAL A 86 4.37 -9.45 6.07
N SER A 87 5.09 -8.38 5.76
CA SER A 87 4.57 -7.19 5.08
C SER A 87 5.31 -6.98 3.74
N PRO A 88 4.75 -6.18 2.83
CA PRO A 88 5.44 -5.80 1.59
C PRO A 88 6.83 -5.20 1.81
N ASP A 89 7.03 -4.51 2.94
CA ASP A 89 8.29 -3.84 3.27
C ASP A 89 9.45 -4.81 3.55
N ILE A 90 9.15 -6.05 3.97
CA ILE A 90 10.18 -7.06 4.27
C ILE A 90 11.04 -7.41 3.05
N LEU A 91 10.50 -7.31 1.83
CA LEU A 91 11.28 -7.55 0.61
C LEU A 91 12.12 -6.33 0.17
N GLY A 92 12.10 -5.25 0.93
CA GLY A 92 12.90 -4.06 0.68
C GLY A 92 12.31 -3.09 -0.35
N VAL A 93 11.08 -3.30 -0.82
CA VAL A 93 10.44 -2.45 -1.83
C VAL A 93 10.43 -0.98 -1.42
N SER A 94 9.92 -0.68 -0.22
CA SER A 94 9.78 0.69 0.29
C SER A 94 11.15 1.35 0.49
N ASN A 95 12.13 0.62 1.03
CA ASN A 95 13.48 1.14 1.23
C ASN A 95 14.19 1.41 -0.10
N GLY A 96 14.04 0.51 -1.08
CA GLY A 96 14.56 0.72 -2.44
C GLY A 96 13.90 1.91 -3.13
N ALA A 97 12.59 2.08 -2.98
CA ALA A 97 11.87 3.24 -3.50
C ALA A 97 12.35 4.55 -2.85
N CYS A 98 12.62 4.54 -1.53
CA CYS A 98 13.21 5.69 -0.83
C CYS A 98 14.60 6.06 -1.38
N VAL A 99 15.44 5.07 -1.68
CA VAL A 99 16.76 5.30 -2.30
C VAL A 99 16.59 5.92 -3.68
N GLY A 100 15.70 5.38 -4.51
CA GLY A 100 15.41 5.93 -5.83
C GLY A 100 14.89 7.36 -5.76
N ALA A 101 13.92 7.64 -4.89
CA ALA A 101 13.38 8.99 -4.68
C ALA A 101 14.44 9.97 -4.19
N ALA A 102 15.25 9.57 -3.20
CA ALA A 102 16.32 10.40 -2.68
C ALA A 102 17.37 10.74 -3.76
N LEU A 103 17.75 9.76 -4.57
CA LEU A 103 18.65 9.97 -5.70
C LEU A 103 18.07 10.98 -6.71
N ALA A 104 16.79 10.85 -7.06
CA ALA A 104 16.11 11.78 -7.96
C ALA A 104 16.04 13.20 -7.41
N ILE A 105 15.79 13.35 -6.11
CA ILE A 105 15.77 14.65 -5.41
C ILE A 105 17.16 15.30 -5.47
N LEU A 106 18.23 14.53 -5.17
CA LEU A 106 19.60 15.01 -5.26
C LEU A 106 19.98 15.47 -6.69
N LEU A 107 19.47 14.79 -7.71
CA LEU A 107 19.66 15.13 -9.11
C LEU A 107 18.77 16.30 -9.57
N GLY A 108 17.94 16.89 -8.70
CA GLY A 108 17.02 17.97 -9.04
C GLY A 108 15.90 17.57 -9.98
N SER A 109 15.53 16.29 -10.01
CA SER A 109 14.48 15.78 -10.89
C SER A 109 13.10 16.30 -10.47
N GLY A 110 12.23 16.56 -11.44
CA GLY A 110 10.84 16.90 -11.18
C GLY A 110 10.04 15.70 -10.63
N MET A 111 8.78 15.92 -10.29
CA MET A 111 7.91 14.93 -9.62
C MET A 111 7.84 13.58 -10.35
N LEU A 112 7.70 13.58 -11.68
CA LEU A 112 7.69 12.34 -12.49
C LEU A 112 9.03 11.60 -12.42
N GLY A 113 10.15 12.34 -12.38
CA GLY A 113 11.47 11.74 -12.19
C GLY A 113 11.59 11.06 -10.83
N ILE A 114 11.15 11.72 -9.75
CA ILE A 114 11.15 11.15 -8.40
C ILE A 114 10.32 9.85 -8.37
N GLN A 115 9.14 9.83 -8.98
CA GLN A 115 8.30 8.63 -9.06
C GLN A 115 8.94 7.52 -9.88
N GLY A 116 9.52 7.85 -11.03
CA GLY A 116 10.20 6.88 -11.89
C GLY A 116 11.41 6.24 -11.21
N PHE A 117 12.26 7.04 -10.57
CA PHE A 117 13.40 6.54 -9.80
C PHE A 117 12.97 5.72 -8.59
N ALA A 118 11.91 6.15 -7.88
CA ALA A 118 11.35 5.40 -6.76
C ALA A 118 10.83 4.02 -7.21
N PHE A 119 10.11 3.97 -8.34
CA PHE A 119 9.61 2.72 -8.91
C PHE A 119 10.76 1.77 -9.27
N VAL A 120 11.76 2.27 -9.98
CA VAL A 120 12.94 1.50 -10.37
C VAL A 120 13.72 1.03 -9.14
N GLY A 121 13.93 1.91 -8.15
CA GLY A 121 14.63 1.56 -6.91
C GLY A 121 13.93 0.47 -6.11
N GLY A 122 12.60 0.55 -5.98
CA GLY A 122 11.79 -0.49 -5.35
C GLY A 122 11.87 -1.82 -6.11
N PHE A 123 11.82 -1.78 -7.44
CA PHE A 123 11.92 -2.96 -8.27
C PHE A 123 13.31 -3.62 -8.20
N ILE A 124 14.37 -2.83 -8.23
CA ILE A 124 15.76 -3.31 -8.05
C ILE A 124 15.92 -4.01 -6.69
N ALA A 125 15.40 -3.43 -5.62
CA ALA A 125 15.48 -4.04 -4.29
C ALA A 125 14.85 -5.43 -4.26
N VAL A 126 13.68 -5.61 -4.88
CA VAL A 126 13.03 -6.93 -4.96
C VAL A 126 13.78 -7.89 -5.87
N LEU A 127 14.29 -7.43 -7.00
CA LEU A 127 15.15 -8.26 -7.85
C LEU A 127 16.37 -8.78 -7.09
N LEU A 128 17.04 -7.93 -6.32
CA LEU A 128 18.15 -8.34 -5.46
C LEU A 128 17.69 -9.38 -4.43
N THR A 129 16.58 -9.12 -3.74
CA THR A 129 15.99 -10.01 -2.75
C THR A 129 15.64 -11.38 -3.33
N MET A 130 15.06 -11.44 -4.54
CA MET A 130 14.66 -12.69 -5.20
C MET A 130 15.85 -13.48 -5.76
N ASN A 131 16.96 -12.81 -6.10
CA ASN A 131 18.13 -13.49 -6.64
C ASN A 131 19.10 -13.98 -5.55
N LEU A 132 19.10 -13.38 -4.36
CA LEU A 132 20.01 -13.77 -3.27
C LEU A 132 19.86 -15.25 -2.85
N PRO A 133 18.65 -15.85 -2.72
CA PRO A 133 18.47 -17.27 -2.43
C PRO A 133 19.11 -18.19 -3.49
N ARG A 134 19.09 -17.76 -4.77
CA ARG A 134 19.72 -18.52 -5.86
C ARG A 134 21.24 -18.59 -5.73
N LEU A 135 21.87 -17.50 -5.26
CA LEU A 135 23.31 -17.46 -4.98
C LEU A 135 23.69 -18.37 -3.81
N ILE A 136 22.79 -18.48 -2.81
CA ILE A 136 22.97 -19.33 -1.62
C ILE A 136 22.61 -20.79 -1.92
N GLN A 137 22.02 -21.08 -3.10
CA GLN A 137 21.58 -22.42 -3.52
C GLN A 137 20.54 -23.07 -2.57
N ARG A 138 19.74 -22.27 -1.89
CA ARG A 138 18.68 -22.72 -0.98
C ARG A 138 17.38 -22.01 -1.28
N ASP A 139 16.44 -22.72 -1.90
CA ASP A 139 15.09 -22.23 -2.23
C ASP A 139 14.14 -22.45 -1.02
N SER A 140 14.29 -21.68 0.05
CA SER A 140 13.34 -21.71 1.15
C SER A 140 12.74 -20.34 1.42
N THR A 141 11.50 -20.34 1.93
CA THR A 141 10.78 -19.11 2.31
C THR A 141 11.56 -18.28 3.34
N ILE A 142 12.24 -18.97 4.28
CA ILE A 142 13.07 -18.32 5.32
C ILE A 142 14.23 -17.59 4.68
N VAL A 143 14.95 -18.21 3.74
CA VAL A 143 16.07 -17.59 3.04
C VAL A 143 15.64 -16.37 2.25
N LEU A 144 14.44 -16.40 1.64
CA LEU A 144 13.90 -15.25 0.91
C LEU A 144 13.58 -14.08 1.86
N VAL A 145 13.01 -14.35 3.05
CA VAL A 145 12.77 -13.32 4.08
C VAL A 145 14.09 -12.72 4.59
N LEU A 146 15.09 -13.57 4.89
CA LEU A 146 16.42 -13.12 5.29
C LEU A 146 17.09 -12.28 4.20
N SER A 147 16.95 -12.67 2.94
CA SER A 147 17.44 -11.89 1.80
C SER A 147 16.81 -10.51 1.74
N GLY A 148 15.50 -10.41 2.02
CA GLY A 148 14.79 -9.13 2.10
C GLY A 148 15.31 -8.24 3.23
N ILE A 149 15.60 -8.81 4.40
CA ILE A 149 16.20 -8.08 5.53
C ILE A 149 17.60 -7.55 5.17
N ILE A 150 18.43 -8.37 4.52
CA ILE A 150 19.76 -7.97 4.06
C ILE A 150 19.69 -6.82 3.07
N VAL A 151 18.84 -6.96 2.04
CA VAL A 151 18.65 -5.92 1.01
C VAL A 151 18.06 -4.65 1.62
N SER A 152 17.07 -4.76 2.51
CA SER A 152 16.52 -3.61 3.24
C SER A 152 17.58 -2.87 4.04
N GLY A 153 18.45 -3.59 4.75
CA GLY A 153 19.56 -3.00 5.50
C GLY A 153 20.54 -2.26 4.59
N PHE A 154 20.88 -2.86 3.45
CA PHE A 154 21.74 -2.21 2.45
C PHE A 154 21.08 -0.94 1.87
N MET A 155 19.79 -1.00 1.51
CA MET A 155 19.06 0.17 1.02
C MET A 155 18.94 1.26 2.09
N MET A 156 18.73 0.91 3.36
CA MET A 156 18.72 1.88 4.47
C MET A 156 20.08 2.58 4.64
N ALA A 157 21.19 1.83 4.57
CA ALA A 157 22.52 2.41 4.63
C ALA A 157 22.78 3.36 3.43
N THR A 158 22.35 2.94 2.22
CA THR A 158 22.44 3.79 1.02
C THR A 158 21.61 5.06 1.16
N LEU A 159 20.37 4.96 1.67
CA LEU A 159 19.52 6.13 1.94
C LEU A 159 20.18 7.05 2.97
N GLY A 160 20.81 6.49 4.02
CA GLY A 160 21.57 7.26 4.99
C GLY A 160 22.71 8.05 4.36
N LEU A 161 23.45 7.43 3.44
CA LEU A 161 24.52 8.11 2.69
C LEU A 161 23.95 9.23 1.81
N LEU A 162 22.85 8.99 1.09
CA LEU A 162 22.21 10.03 0.26
C LEU A 162 21.71 11.21 1.10
N LYS A 163 21.15 10.96 2.29
CA LYS A 163 20.77 12.01 3.25
C LYS A 163 21.96 12.81 3.77
N TYR A 164 23.10 12.14 4.00
CA TYR A 164 24.34 12.79 4.44
C TYR A 164 24.90 13.72 3.35
N LEU A 165 24.75 13.34 2.08
CA LEU A 165 25.22 14.12 0.93
C LEU A 165 24.23 15.22 0.50
N ALA A 166 23.01 15.20 0.99
CA ALA A 166 21.94 16.13 0.63
C ALA A 166 22.18 17.51 1.24
N ASP A 167 21.78 18.56 0.50
CA ASP A 167 21.73 19.92 1.04
C ASP A 167 20.79 19.97 2.25
N PRO A 168 21.26 20.42 3.44
CA PRO A 168 20.49 20.39 4.67
C PRO A 168 19.24 21.28 4.66
N GLU A 169 19.26 22.40 3.91
CA GLU A 169 18.18 23.39 3.95
C GLU A 169 17.04 23.02 3.00
N THR A 170 17.32 22.27 1.92
CA THR A 170 16.35 22.00 0.84
C THR A 170 16.16 20.50 0.63
N GLN A 171 17.16 19.80 0.11
CA GLN A 171 17.04 18.42 -0.35
C GLN A 171 16.78 17.42 0.78
N LEU A 172 17.42 17.61 1.94
CA LEU A 172 17.23 16.72 3.09
C LEU A 172 15.78 16.78 3.60
N ALA A 173 15.22 17.98 3.68
CA ALA A 173 13.82 18.16 4.07
C ALA A 173 12.86 17.47 3.10
N ASP A 174 13.09 17.60 1.79
CA ASP A 174 12.29 16.94 0.75
C ASP A 174 12.37 15.42 0.83
N ILE A 175 13.56 14.85 1.05
CA ILE A 175 13.76 13.40 1.21
C ILE A 175 13.01 12.90 2.45
N VAL A 176 13.14 13.59 3.59
CA VAL A 176 12.47 13.21 4.83
C VAL A 176 10.95 13.28 4.68
N TYR A 177 10.44 14.38 4.10
CA TYR A 177 9.01 14.55 3.88
C TYR A 177 8.44 13.48 2.93
N TRP A 178 9.16 13.17 1.83
CA TRP A 178 8.76 12.12 0.91
C TRP A 178 8.73 10.75 1.61
N GLN A 179 9.73 10.45 2.45
CA GLN A 179 9.81 9.20 3.22
C GLN A 179 8.66 9.07 4.24
N LEU A 180 8.17 10.16 4.81
CA LEU A 180 7.07 10.11 5.78
C LEU A 180 5.70 9.78 5.17
N GLY A 181 5.58 9.87 3.85
CA GLY A 181 4.37 9.54 3.09
C GLY A 181 3.29 10.61 3.16
N SER A 182 2.77 11.00 2.00
CA SER A 182 1.71 12.00 1.87
C SER A 182 0.99 11.84 0.53
N LEU A 183 -0.29 12.19 0.50
CA LEU A 183 -1.10 12.26 -0.74
C LEU A 183 -1.34 13.68 -1.22
N ILE A 184 -0.68 14.69 -0.63
CA ILE A 184 -0.87 16.11 -0.98
C ILE A 184 -0.52 16.42 -2.44
N LYS A 185 0.43 15.69 -3.02
CA LYS A 185 0.91 15.88 -4.40
C LYS A 185 0.15 14.99 -5.42
N SER A 186 -0.93 14.31 -5.01
CA SER A 186 -1.73 13.48 -5.91
C SER A 186 -2.47 14.35 -6.92
N ASN A 187 -2.31 14.05 -8.20
CA ASN A 187 -2.97 14.70 -9.32
C ASN A 187 -3.38 13.67 -10.38
N TYR A 188 -4.16 14.08 -11.36
CA TYR A 188 -4.62 13.18 -12.42
C TYR A 188 -3.49 12.62 -13.28
N ASP A 189 -2.42 13.39 -13.54
CA ASP A 189 -1.30 12.92 -14.37
C ASP A 189 -0.61 11.71 -13.71
N ASN A 190 -0.35 11.79 -12.42
CA ASN A 190 0.24 10.70 -11.65
C ASN A 190 -0.69 9.49 -11.57
N LEU A 191 -2.00 9.73 -11.39
CA LEU A 191 -3.01 8.68 -11.36
C LEU A 191 -3.14 7.98 -12.71
N LEU A 192 -3.13 8.71 -13.82
CA LEU A 192 -3.23 8.12 -15.16
C LEU A 192 -2.06 7.19 -15.48
N ILE A 193 -0.88 7.45 -14.95
CA ILE A 193 0.31 6.61 -15.15
C ILE A 193 0.25 5.37 -14.25
N LEU A 194 -0.08 5.53 -12.97
CA LEU A 194 0.06 4.46 -11.98
C LEU A 194 -1.21 3.63 -11.78
N SER A 195 -2.41 4.20 -11.98
CA SER A 195 -3.66 3.45 -11.81
C SER A 195 -3.82 2.27 -12.77
N PRO A 196 -3.43 2.32 -14.05
CA PRO A 196 -3.49 1.15 -14.92
C PRO A 196 -2.62 0.00 -14.41
N ILE A 197 -1.42 0.30 -13.91
CA ILE A 197 -0.51 -0.71 -13.32
C ILE A 197 -1.17 -1.35 -12.09
N ILE A 198 -1.71 -0.54 -11.19
CA ILE A 198 -2.41 -0.99 -9.98
C ILE A 198 -3.61 -1.87 -10.35
N LEU A 199 -4.46 -1.41 -11.27
CA LEU A 199 -5.69 -2.13 -11.65
C LEU A 199 -5.39 -3.45 -12.35
N LEU A 200 -4.47 -3.47 -13.33
CA LEU A 200 -4.08 -4.68 -14.04
C LEU A 200 -3.43 -5.70 -13.09
N THR A 201 -2.57 -5.23 -12.19
CA THR A 201 -1.90 -6.09 -11.23
C THR A 201 -2.88 -6.64 -10.18
N THR A 202 -3.81 -5.80 -9.73
CA THR A 202 -4.91 -6.21 -8.82
C THR A 202 -5.77 -7.28 -9.50
N LEU A 203 -6.16 -7.07 -10.75
CA LEU A 203 -6.93 -8.04 -11.53
C LEU A 203 -6.17 -9.36 -11.65
N GLY A 204 -4.88 -9.32 -11.98
CA GLY A 204 -4.03 -10.51 -12.04
C GLY A 204 -4.02 -11.30 -10.73
N LEU A 205 -3.87 -10.61 -9.60
CA LEU A 205 -3.92 -11.25 -8.28
C LEU A 205 -5.33 -11.78 -7.93
N PHE A 206 -6.39 -11.11 -8.35
CA PHE A 206 -7.75 -11.63 -8.18
C PHE A 206 -8.00 -12.92 -8.99
N LEU A 207 -7.49 -13.02 -10.19
CA LEU A 207 -7.55 -14.24 -10.98
C LEU A 207 -6.74 -15.37 -10.35
N MET A 208 -5.62 -15.03 -9.70
CA MET A 208 -4.74 -15.99 -9.02
C MET A 208 -5.10 -16.25 -7.55
N ARG A 209 -6.14 -15.62 -6.99
CA ARG A 209 -6.47 -15.69 -5.55
C ARG A 209 -6.64 -17.11 -4.99
N TRP A 210 -7.13 -18.05 -5.81
CA TRP A 210 -7.19 -19.46 -5.44
C TRP A 210 -5.80 -20.08 -5.27
N ARG A 211 -4.85 -19.70 -6.13
CA ARG A 211 -3.47 -20.18 -6.06
C ARG A 211 -2.75 -19.70 -4.78
N VAL A 212 -3.14 -18.53 -4.22
CA VAL A 212 -2.64 -18.10 -2.90
C VAL A 212 -3.03 -19.12 -1.81
N ASN A 213 -4.28 -19.64 -1.83
CA ASN A 213 -4.68 -20.71 -0.89
C ASN A 213 -3.85 -21.99 -1.11
N VAL A 214 -3.63 -22.38 -2.36
CA VAL A 214 -2.83 -23.58 -2.67
C VAL A 214 -1.40 -23.44 -2.14
N LEU A 215 -0.75 -22.30 -2.35
CA LEU A 215 0.60 -22.06 -1.83
C LEU A 215 0.66 -21.93 -0.31
N SER A 216 -0.44 -21.52 0.34
CA SER A 216 -0.53 -21.43 1.79
C SER A 216 -0.58 -22.80 2.49
N LEU A 217 -0.92 -23.88 1.78
CA LEU A 217 -0.91 -25.25 2.34
C LEU A 217 0.50 -25.77 2.61
N GLY A 218 1.47 -25.32 1.82
CA GLY A 218 2.85 -25.77 1.90
C GLY A 218 3.40 -26.23 0.56
N ASP A 219 4.72 -26.25 0.43
CA ASP A 219 5.38 -26.56 -0.85
C ASP A 219 5.14 -28.02 -1.26
N ARG A 220 5.08 -28.94 -0.30
CA ARG A 220 4.84 -30.36 -0.56
C ARG A 220 3.40 -30.59 -1.03
N GLU A 221 2.45 -30.06 -0.31
CA GLU A 221 1.01 -30.18 -0.57
C GLU A 221 0.65 -29.46 -1.88
N ALA A 222 1.19 -28.27 -2.11
CA ALA A 222 0.97 -27.52 -3.33
C ALA A 222 1.47 -28.27 -4.58
N LYS A 223 2.63 -28.95 -4.50
CA LYS A 223 3.14 -29.82 -5.57
C LYS A 223 2.24 -31.00 -5.87
N LEU A 224 1.68 -31.64 -4.84
CA LEU A 224 0.76 -32.77 -5.01
C LEU A 224 -0.53 -32.39 -5.75
N ILE A 225 -0.95 -31.12 -5.61
CA ILE A 225 -2.12 -30.54 -6.31
C ILE A 225 -1.72 -30.01 -7.72
N GLY A 226 -0.46 -30.20 -8.15
CA GLY A 226 0.01 -29.80 -9.46
C GLY A 226 0.43 -28.33 -9.60
N ALA A 227 0.71 -27.62 -8.49
CA ALA A 227 1.18 -26.23 -8.53
C ALA A 227 2.64 -26.14 -8.97
N ASN A 228 2.92 -25.25 -9.91
CA ASN A 228 4.29 -24.83 -10.23
C ASN A 228 4.73 -23.73 -9.25
N ILE A 229 5.24 -24.15 -8.08
CA ILE A 229 5.55 -23.24 -6.95
C ILE A 229 6.47 -22.10 -7.36
N ARG A 230 7.53 -22.40 -8.15
CA ARG A 230 8.50 -21.40 -8.56
C ARG A 230 7.86 -20.32 -9.44
N LEU A 231 7.07 -20.72 -10.42
CA LEU A 231 6.40 -19.80 -11.33
C LEU A 231 5.29 -19.02 -10.61
N GLU A 232 4.40 -19.73 -9.92
CA GLU A 232 3.22 -19.13 -9.26
C GLU A 232 3.63 -18.18 -8.13
N ARG A 233 4.57 -18.59 -7.26
CA ARG A 233 5.12 -17.72 -6.21
C ARG A 233 5.86 -16.53 -6.82
N GLY A 234 6.67 -16.74 -7.86
CA GLY A 234 7.39 -15.68 -8.55
C GLY A 234 6.46 -14.63 -9.13
N LEU A 235 5.41 -15.05 -9.85
CA LEU A 235 4.40 -14.14 -10.42
C LEU A 235 3.67 -13.34 -9.32
N MET A 236 3.28 -14.00 -8.22
CA MET A 236 2.61 -13.33 -7.10
C MET A 236 3.52 -12.31 -6.41
N VAL A 237 4.81 -12.64 -6.22
CA VAL A 237 5.79 -11.69 -5.67
C VAL A 237 5.94 -10.49 -6.60
N VAL A 238 6.08 -10.70 -7.92
CA VAL A 238 6.19 -9.61 -8.89
C VAL A 238 4.92 -8.74 -8.86
N CYS A 239 3.74 -9.33 -8.90
CA CYS A 239 2.48 -8.58 -8.83
C CYS A 239 2.35 -7.79 -7.52
N ALA A 240 2.60 -8.42 -6.37
CA ALA A 240 2.53 -7.73 -5.07
C ALA A 240 3.60 -6.62 -4.96
N THR A 241 4.78 -6.81 -5.55
CA THR A 241 5.81 -5.77 -5.66
C THR A 241 5.35 -4.60 -6.51
N LEU A 242 4.75 -4.85 -7.69
CA LEU A 242 4.22 -3.80 -8.55
C LEU A 242 3.15 -2.98 -7.85
N LEU A 243 2.24 -3.63 -7.09
CA LEU A 243 1.26 -2.92 -6.26
C LEU A 243 1.92 -2.04 -5.21
N THR A 244 2.90 -2.58 -4.48
CA THR A 244 3.60 -1.84 -3.44
C THR A 244 4.42 -0.69 -4.01
N ALA A 245 5.21 -0.93 -5.06
CA ALA A 245 6.02 0.11 -5.69
C ALA A 245 5.17 1.24 -6.26
N SER A 246 4.07 0.92 -6.98
CA SER A 246 3.14 1.93 -7.49
C SER A 246 2.49 2.73 -6.37
N SER A 247 2.13 2.08 -5.25
CA SER A 247 1.59 2.76 -4.08
C SER A 247 2.60 3.72 -3.45
N VAL A 248 3.84 3.27 -3.28
CA VAL A 248 4.93 4.10 -2.72
C VAL A 248 5.25 5.27 -3.64
N CYS A 249 5.17 5.09 -4.97
CA CYS A 249 5.34 6.19 -5.93
C CYS A 249 4.25 7.27 -5.81
N LEU A 250 3.00 6.88 -5.49
CA LEU A 250 1.90 7.82 -5.30
C LEU A 250 1.95 8.54 -3.95
N SER A 251 2.35 7.86 -2.91
CA SER A 251 2.15 8.30 -1.52
C SER A 251 3.40 8.43 -0.68
N GLY A 252 4.58 8.07 -1.18
CA GLY A 252 5.72 7.77 -0.31
C GLY A 252 5.47 6.51 0.53
N THR A 253 6.24 6.31 1.60
CA THR A 253 6.11 5.09 2.39
C THR A 253 4.96 5.18 3.40
N ILE A 254 4.06 4.18 3.35
CA ILE A 254 2.97 4.01 4.32
C ILE A 254 3.12 2.62 4.94
N GLY A 255 3.65 2.58 6.14
CA GLY A 255 3.84 1.34 6.90
C GLY A 255 2.55 0.81 7.54
N TRP A 256 2.65 -0.40 8.14
CA TRP A 256 1.61 -1.07 8.93
C TRP A 256 0.39 -1.56 8.15
N LEU A 257 -0.03 -0.91 7.09
CA LEU A 257 -1.26 -1.20 6.36
C LEU A 257 -1.24 -2.61 5.76
N GLY A 258 -0.14 -2.99 5.09
CA GLY A 258 0.05 -4.34 4.55
C GLY A 258 0.23 -5.44 5.60
N LEU A 259 0.42 -5.08 6.87
CA LEU A 259 0.50 -6.02 7.99
C LEU A 259 -0.85 -6.15 8.70
N VAL A 260 -1.47 -5.03 9.03
CA VAL A 260 -2.67 -4.93 9.90
C VAL A 260 -3.94 -5.31 9.15
N ILE A 261 -4.13 -4.79 7.94
CA ILE A 261 -5.39 -4.97 7.20
C ILE A 261 -5.65 -6.43 6.79
N PRO A 262 -4.66 -7.20 6.30
CA PRO A 262 -4.87 -8.63 6.05
C PRO A 262 -5.33 -9.39 7.29
N HIS A 263 -4.81 -9.02 8.45
CA HIS A 263 -5.19 -9.63 9.72
C HIS A 263 -6.64 -9.29 10.09
N LEU A 264 -7.03 -8.01 9.96
CA LEU A 264 -8.43 -7.59 10.12
C LEU A 264 -9.37 -8.35 9.19
N ALA A 265 -9.02 -8.49 7.91
CA ALA A 265 -9.85 -9.21 6.95
C ALA A 265 -10.08 -10.68 7.39
N ARG A 266 -9.04 -11.35 7.90
CA ARG A 266 -9.16 -12.72 8.43
C ARG A 266 -10.05 -12.82 9.67
N LEU A 267 -10.07 -11.84 10.54
CA LEU A 267 -10.98 -11.82 11.69
C LEU A 267 -12.45 -11.82 11.27
N PHE A 268 -12.80 -11.24 10.12
CA PHE A 268 -14.18 -11.19 9.62
C PHE A 268 -14.60 -12.45 8.87
N ILE A 269 -13.71 -13.06 8.07
CA ILE A 269 -14.08 -14.12 7.12
C ILE A 269 -13.19 -15.37 7.16
N GLY A 270 -12.25 -15.44 8.15
CA GLY A 270 -11.31 -16.56 8.29
C GLY A 270 -10.17 -16.54 7.29
N ASP A 271 -9.37 -17.61 7.24
CA ASP A 271 -8.11 -17.68 6.51
C ASP A 271 -8.24 -17.97 5.00
N ASN A 272 -9.46 -17.97 4.46
CA ASN A 272 -9.68 -18.20 3.03
C ASN A 272 -9.24 -16.99 2.19
N ASN A 273 -8.08 -17.08 1.57
CA ASN A 273 -7.51 -16.00 0.76
C ASN A 273 -8.37 -15.60 -0.45
N VAL A 274 -9.23 -16.47 -0.97
CA VAL A 274 -10.19 -16.14 -2.05
C VAL A 274 -11.14 -15.02 -1.62
N LYS A 275 -11.54 -15.00 -0.35
CA LYS A 275 -12.43 -14.00 0.23
C LYS A 275 -11.65 -12.89 0.94
N SER A 276 -10.53 -13.22 1.59
CA SER A 276 -9.72 -12.26 2.35
C SER A 276 -9.07 -11.21 1.45
N LEU A 277 -8.65 -11.58 0.23
CA LEU A 277 -7.97 -10.68 -0.70
C LEU A 277 -8.88 -9.51 -1.12
N PRO A 278 -10.11 -9.71 -1.65
CA PRO A 278 -10.99 -8.59 -1.98
C PRO A 278 -11.47 -7.82 -0.73
N LEU A 279 -11.68 -8.50 0.39
CA LEU A 279 -12.10 -7.84 1.62
C LEU A 279 -10.99 -6.94 2.17
N ALA A 280 -9.76 -7.41 2.19
CA ALA A 280 -8.61 -6.62 2.60
C ALA A 280 -8.43 -5.37 1.72
N GLY A 281 -8.59 -5.50 0.40
CA GLY A 281 -8.56 -4.36 -0.50
C GLY A 281 -9.60 -3.30 -0.13
N LEU A 282 -10.83 -3.72 0.17
CA LEU A 282 -11.91 -2.80 0.56
C LEU A 282 -11.65 -2.16 1.93
N ILE A 283 -11.23 -2.94 2.92
CA ILE A 283 -10.88 -2.41 4.26
C ILE A 283 -9.67 -1.47 4.17
N GLY A 284 -8.65 -1.81 3.37
CA GLY A 284 -7.48 -0.97 3.15
C GLY A 284 -7.82 0.37 2.51
N ALA A 285 -8.70 0.38 1.52
CA ALA A 285 -9.23 1.60 0.90
C ALA A 285 -9.96 2.48 1.93
N ILE A 286 -10.87 1.90 2.72
CA ILE A 286 -11.59 2.59 3.79
C ILE A 286 -10.60 3.17 4.82
N PHE A 287 -9.69 2.34 5.30
CA PHE A 287 -8.74 2.74 6.32
C PHE A 287 -7.88 3.92 5.89
N LEU A 288 -7.27 3.84 4.70
CA LEU A 288 -6.39 4.92 4.25
C LEU A 288 -7.16 6.19 3.89
N LEU A 289 -8.40 6.07 3.38
CA LEU A 289 -9.27 7.24 3.15
C LEU A 289 -9.62 7.96 4.45
N VAL A 290 -9.90 7.21 5.52
CA VAL A 290 -10.15 7.80 6.85
C VAL A 290 -8.89 8.47 7.38
N ILE A 291 -7.73 7.79 7.32
CA ILE A 291 -6.45 8.34 7.78
C ILE A 291 -6.10 9.61 6.99
N ASP A 292 -6.26 9.62 5.68
CA ASP A 292 -6.00 10.79 4.85
C ASP A 292 -6.93 11.95 5.19
N THR A 293 -8.21 11.66 5.43
CA THR A 293 -9.19 12.68 5.83
C THR A 293 -8.84 13.27 7.21
N LEU A 294 -8.39 12.47 8.15
CA LEU A 294 -7.89 12.93 9.45
C LEU A 294 -6.60 13.75 9.29
N ALA A 295 -5.64 13.27 8.51
CA ALA A 295 -4.35 13.94 8.27
C ALA A 295 -4.52 15.40 7.81
N ARG A 296 -5.52 15.65 6.94
CA ARG A 296 -5.83 16.98 6.40
C ARG A 296 -6.50 17.93 7.40
N ASN A 297 -7.18 17.39 8.40
CA ASN A 297 -8.06 18.16 9.27
C ASN A 297 -7.55 18.32 10.71
N LEU A 298 -6.60 17.48 11.17
CA LEU A 298 -6.12 17.48 12.55
C LEU A 298 -5.19 18.65 12.87
N TYR A 299 -4.41 19.11 11.89
CA TYR A 299 -3.42 20.18 12.13
C TYR A 299 -3.28 21.09 10.91
N ILE A 300 -2.74 22.33 11.11
CA ILE A 300 -2.54 23.31 10.04
C ILE A 300 -1.55 22.78 8.97
N GLN A 301 -0.46 22.16 9.40
CA GLN A 301 0.40 21.39 8.51
C GLN A 301 -0.14 19.97 8.48
N GLU A 302 -0.40 19.44 7.28
CA GLU A 302 -0.90 18.07 7.16
C GLU A 302 0.05 17.07 7.84
N ILE A 303 -0.51 16.19 8.68
CA ILE A 303 0.29 15.16 9.33
C ILE A 303 0.65 14.09 8.31
N PRO A 304 1.93 13.72 8.15
CA PRO A 304 2.32 12.63 7.26
C PRO A 304 1.57 11.32 7.55
N LEU A 305 1.15 10.63 6.49
CA LEU A 305 0.33 9.43 6.61
C LEU A 305 1.05 8.29 7.32
N GLY A 306 2.36 8.14 7.10
CA GLY A 306 3.18 7.12 7.76
C GLY A 306 3.19 7.27 9.30
N ILE A 307 3.13 8.51 9.81
CA ILE A 307 3.04 8.78 11.26
C ILE A 307 1.70 8.31 11.79
N LEU A 308 0.58 8.70 11.16
CA LEU A 308 -0.76 8.33 11.63
C LEU A 308 -1.00 6.82 11.52
N THR A 309 -0.58 6.20 10.41
CA THR A 309 -0.70 4.74 10.27
C THR A 309 0.16 3.99 11.29
N GLY A 310 1.31 4.54 11.67
CA GLY A 310 2.16 4.01 12.73
C GLY A 310 1.50 4.08 14.11
N PHE A 311 0.96 5.24 14.48
CA PHE A 311 0.27 5.42 15.76
C PHE A 311 -0.97 4.55 15.93
N ILE A 312 -1.66 4.22 14.85
CA ILE A 312 -2.85 3.35 14.90
C ILE A 312 -2.46 1.89 14.69
N GLY A 313 -1.59 1.61 13.74
CA GLY A 313 -1.24 0.26 13.33
C GLY A 313 -0.44 -0.51 14.40
N ALA A 314 0.56 0.13 15.02
CA ALA A 314 1.41 -0.54 15.99
C ALA A 314 0.63 -0.97 17.26
N PRO A 315 -0.16 -0.11 17.93
CA PRO A 315 -0.96 -0.52 19.08
C PRO A 315 -2.03 -1.56 18.73
N PHE A 316 -2.67 -1.40 17.55
CA PHE A 316 -3.64 -2.38 17.08
C PHE A 316 -3.00 -3.76 16.88
N PHE A 317 -1.84 -3.81 16.25
CA PHE A 317 -1.13 -5.06 16.04
C PHE A 317 -0.67 -5.69 17.35
N ALA A 318 -0.19 -4.90 18.31
CA ALA A 318 0.15 -5.38 19.65
C ALA A 318 -1.07 -6.00 20.34
N TRP A 319 -2.23 -5.36 20.25
CA TRP A 319 -3.48 -5.90 20.78
C TRP A 319 -3.87 -7.24 20.14
N VAL A 320 -3.73 -7.36 18.83
CA VAL A 320 -3.99 -8.60 18.08
C VAL A 320 -3.09 -9.73 18.56
N VAL A 321 -1.79 -9.48 18.69
CA VAL A 321 -0.80 -10.49 19.14
C VAL A 321 -1.10 -10.94 20.58
N ILE A 322 -1.46 -10.01 21.47
CA ILE A 322 -1.84 -10.35 22.84
C ILE A 322 -3.09 -11.23 22.85
N LYS A 323 -4.09 -10.91 22.03
CA LYS A 323 -5.35 -11.66 21.98
C LYS A 323 -5.19 -13.06 21.42
N GLN A 324 -4.27 -13.27 20.46
CA GLN A 324 -3.95 -14.60 19.93
C GLN A 324 -3.29 -15.50 20.97
N LYS A 325 -2.39 -14.96 21.81
CA LYS A 325 -1.75 -15.71 22.91
C LYS A 325 -2.69 -16.13 24.04
N VAL A 326 -3.87 -15.53 24.13
CA VAL A 326 -4.89 -15.88 25.16
C VAL A 326 -5.80 -17.03 24.67
N VAL A 327 -5.70 -17.39 23.38
CA VAL A 327 -6.53 -18.44 22.74
C VAL A 327 -5.74 -19.76 22.58
N ASP A 328 -4.40 -19.71 22.65
CA ASP A 328 -3.49 -20.88 22.72
C ASP A 328 -3.20 -21.21 24.19
#